data_40a73131d7d976cb7b1c465464c62a8d
#
_entry.id   40a73131d7d976cb7b1c465464c62a8d
#
_cell.length_a   1.000
_cell.length_b   1.000
_cell.length_c   1.000
_cell.angle_alpha   90.00
_cell.angle_beta   90.00
_cell.angle_gamma   90.00
#
_symmetry.space_group_name_H-M   'P 1'
#
loop_
_entity.id
_entity.type
_entity.pdbx_description
1 polymer ?
#
loop_
_entity_poly.entity_id
_entity_poly.type
_entity_poly.pdbx_seq_one_letter_code
_entity_poly.pdbx_strand_id
1 'polypeptide(L)'
;QSTATKVGIPDRIVTVEQLRFEGDKKNLVLLYLESIEQTYFDQTLFPDLMPGLTALQDQALRFVDITQTYGTSWTIAGMVASQCGIPLVGSGGDGADQFLPDATCLGDLLQDAGYNLDYIGGAPSAFAGKGTFYTSHGFRSVDGYLDLRARSAVPEYRHYWGMYDDTVFSEVTARFESYTQEYEPFGLVALTLDSHDRTGRTISDSCEGYVYQDGRNASLNSVHCTDKLATEFIQRFLDSQA
;
A
#
# COMPACT_ATOMS: atom_id res chain seq x y z
N GLN A 1 25.61 21.26 0.69
CA GLN A 1 24.55 20.96 1.68
C GLN A 1 23.59 19.96 1.07
N SER A 2 23.31 18.86 1.76
CA SER A 2 22.35 17.84 1.31
C SER A 2 20.94 18.45 1.20
N THR A 3 20.09 17.87 0.39
CA THR A 3 18.68 18.31 0.26
C THR A 3 17.96 18.26 1.61
N ALA A 4 18.26 17.27 2.44
CA ALA A 4 17.76 17.13 3.80
C ALA A 4 18.05 18.37 4.67
N THR A 5 19.26 18.93 4.57
CA THR A 5 19.62 20.15 5.29
C THR A 5 18.79 21.37 4.84
N LYS A 6 18.43 21.43 3.55
CA LYS A 6 17.66 22.55 3.01
C LYS A 6 16.20 22.59 3.46
N VAL A 7 15.63 21.45 3.81
CA VAL A 7 14.23 21.31 4.26
C VAL A 7 14.09 21.11 5.78
N GLY A 8 15.19 21.23 6.54
CA GLY A 8 15.17 21.17 8.02
C GLY A 8 14.86 19.79 8.60
N ILE A 9 15.13 18.72 7.83
CA ILE A 9 14.87 17.36 8.25
C ILE A 9 15.87 16.80 9.29
N PRO A 10 17.18 17.19 9.31
CA PRO A 10 18.18 16.51 10.15
C PRO A 10 17.84 16.42 11.64
N ASP A 11 17.15 17.42 12.18
CA ASP A 11 16.80 17.47 13.61
C ASP A 11 15.58 16.61 13.98
N ARG A 12 14.96 15.97 12.99
CA ARG A 12 13.73 15.16 13.15
C ARG A 12 13.91 13.69 12.78
N ILE A 13 15.11 13.30 12.34
CA ILE A 13 15.40 11.90 12.01
C ILE A 13 15.69 11.17 13.31
N VAL A 14 14.92 10.11 13.57
CA VAL A 14 15.14 9.18 14.67
C VAL A 14 15.90 7.98 14.13
N THR A 15 16.84 7.45 14.91
CA THR A 15 17.52 6.19 14.59
C THR A 15 16.88 5.03 15.36
N VAL A 16 17.13 3.81 14.92
CA VAL A 16 16.63 2.58 15.58
C VAL A 16 17.02 2.56 17.05
N GLU A 17 18.23 2.98 17.40
CA GLU A 17 18.74 2.99 18.78
C GLU A 17 17.98 3.97 19.69
N GLN A 18 17.32 4.97 19.12
CA GLN A 18 16.57 5.98 19.88
C GLN A 18 15.14 5.52 20.20
N LEU A 19 14.68 4.44 19.58
CA LEU A 19 13.33 3.92 19.77
C LEU A 19 13.34 2.71 20.69
N ARG A 20 12.26 2.56 21.44
CA ARG A 20 11.99 1.40 22.29
C ARG A 20 10.58 0.92 22.02
N PHE A 21 10.43 -0.36 21.74
CA PHE A 21 9.13 -0.98 21.69
C PHE A 21 8.78 -1.46 23.11
N GLU A 22 7.71 -0.90 23.66
CA GLU A 22 7.20 -1.25 24.98
C GLU A 22 5.82 -1.92 24.83
N GLY A 23 5.59 -2.98 25.61
CA GLY A 23 4.35 -3.74 25.60
C GLY A 23 4.25 -4.82 24.52
N ASP A 24 3.04 -5.32 24.32
CA ASP A 24 2.76 -6.39 23.36
C ASP A 24 2.86 -5.86 21.92
N LYS A 25 3.57 -6.59 21.09
CA LYS A 25 3.69 -6.27 19.67
C LYS A 25 2.37 -6.53 18.96
N LYS A 26 1.88 -5.54 18.26
CA LYS A 26 0.67 -5.63 17.43
C LYS A 26 1.06 -5.90 15.98
N ASN A 27 0.29 -6.74 15.31
CA ASN A 27 0.44 -6.93 13.87
C ASN A 27 0.08 -5.65 13.11
N LEU A 28 0.78 -5.42 12.00
CA LEU A 28 0.57 -4.24 11.17
C LEU A 28 0.16 -4.67 9.76
N VAL A 29 -0.95 -4.10 9.29
CA VAL A 29 -1.31 -4.13 7.86
C VAL A 29 -1.37 -2.71 7.34
N LEU A 30 -0.62 -2.42 6.27
CA LEU A 30 -0.57 -1.12 5.63
C LEU A 30 -1.05 -1.26 4.18
N LEU A 31 -2.25 -0.74 3.89
CA LEU A 31 -2.84 -0.79 2.55
C LEU A 31 -2.65 0.56 1.86
N TYR A 32 -1.97 0.55 0.72
CA TYR A 32 -1.92 1.67 -0.21
C TYR A 32 -2.98 1.44 -1.28
N LEU A 33 -4.01 2.27 -1.26
CA LEU A 33 -5.08 2.25 -2.27
C LEU A 33 -4.70 3.26 -3.35
N GLU A 34 -4.23 2.74 -4.48
CA GLU A 34 -3.71 3.56 -5.59
C GLU A 34 -4.76 4.55 -6.08
N SER A 35 -4.36 5.83 -6.23
CA SER A 35 -5.20 6.91 -6.76
C SER A 35 -6.53 7.15 -6.03
N ILE A 36 -6.70 6.62 -4.82
CA ILE A 36 -7.87 6.91 -3.99
C ILE A 36 -7.69 8.26 -3.30
N GLU A 37 -8.62 9.17 -3.55
CA GLU A 37 -8.58 10.53 -3.04
C GLU A 37 -9.67 10.78 -1.99
N GLN A 38 -9.40 11.72 -1.08
CA GLN A 38 -10.38 12.17 -0.09
C GLN A 38 -11.69 12.64 -0.72
N THR A 39 -11.65 13.23 -1.92
CA THR A 39 -12.80 13.71 -2.67
C THR A 39 -13.81 12.61 -2.99
N TYR A 40 -13.38 11.36 -3.16
CA TYR A 40 -14.26 10.22 -3.44
C TYR A 40 -15.18 9.85 -2.27
N PHE A 41 -14.88 10.33 -1.06
CA PHE A 41 -15.74 10.18 0.12
C PHE A 41 -16.81 11.27 0.25
N ASP A 42 -16.79 12.31 -0.61
CA ASP A 42 -17.80 13.36 -0.62
C ASP A 42 -19.11 12.85 -1.23
N GLN A 43 -20.08 12.58 -0.38
CA GLN A 43 -21.39 12.05 -0.78
C GLN A 43 -22.20 13.02 -1.63
N THR A 44 -21.84 14.31 -1.68
CA THR A 44 -22.51 15.29 -2.54
C THR A 44 -22.00 15.23 -3.98
N LEU A 45 -20.73 14.87 -4.16
CA LEU A 45 -20.08 14.73 -5.47
C LEU A 45 -20.17 13.29 -5.98
N PHE A 46 -19.99 12.33 -5.10
CA PHE A 46 -19.89 10.90 -5.42
C PHE A 46 -20.75 10.07 -4.44
N PRO A 47 -22.10 10.18 -4.51
CA PRO A 47 -22.98 9.43 -3.62
C PRO A 47 -22.73 7.92 -3.76
N ASP A 48 -22.50 7.25 -2.65
CA ASP A 48 -22.29 5.80 -2.55
C ASP A 48 -21.14 5.23 -3.44
N LEU A 49 -20.12 6.06 -3.75
CA LEU A 49 -18.96 5.59 -4.51
C LEU A 49 -18.11 4.64 -3.70
N MET A 50 -17.87 4.94 -2.43
CA MET A 50 -17.02 4.17 -1.52
C MET A 50 -17.81 3.79 -0.24
N PRO A 51 -18.85 2.97 -0.34
CA PRO A 51 -19.74 2.67 0.79
C PRO A 51 -19.03 1.85 1.87
N GLY A 52 -18.16 0.93 1.50
CA GLY A 52 -17.48 0.03 2.41
C GLY A 52 -16.49 0.77 3.32
N LEU A 53 -15.52 1.48 2.75
CA LEU A 53 -14.57 2.26 3.52
C LEU A 53 -15.24 3.42 4.27
N THR A 54 -16.32 3.99 3.73
CA THR A 54 -17.13 5.00 4.44
C THR A 54 -17.71 4.43 5.72
N ALA A 55 -18.27 3.21 5.68
CA ALA A 55 -18.83 2.56 6.86
C ALA A 55 -17.78 2.22 7.93
N LEU A 56 -16.52 1.99 7.54
CA LEU A 56 -15.41 1.74 8.48
C LEU A 56 -14.91 3.00 9.18
N GLN A 57 -15.18 4.20 8.64
CA GLN A 57 -14.68 5.46 9.23
C GLN A 57 -15.14 5.70 10.66
N ASP A 58 -16.33 5.26 11.01
CA ASP A 58 -16.89 5.43 12.36
C ASP A 58 -16.19 4.55 13.41
N GLN A 59 -15.43 3.55 12.96
CA GLN A 59 -14.68 2.60 13.80
C GLN A 59 -13.18 2.87 13.77
N ALA A 60 -12.73 3.92 13.09
CA ALA A 60 -11.33 4.18 12.82
C ALA A 60 -10.90 5.60 13.21
N LEU A 61 -9.59 5.76 13.49
CA LEU A 61 -8.98 7.08 13.55
C LEU A 61 -8.78 7.60 12.12
N ARG A 62 -9.35 8.76 11.83
CA ARG A 62 -9.25 9.41 10.53
C ARG A 62 -8.46 10.70 10.59
N PHE A 63 -7.49 10.86 9.69
CA PHE A 63 -6.76 12.09 9.46
C PHE A 63 -7.37 12.82 8.26
N VAL A 64 -7.95 14.00 8.47
CA VAL A 64 -8.72 14.73 7.44
C VAL A 64 -7.94 15.83 6.72
N ASP A 65 -6.87 16.33 7.33
CA ASP A 65 -6.10 17.48 6.84
C ASP A 65 -4.70 17.09 6.33
N ILE A 66 -4.56 15.90 5.75
CA ILE A 66 -3.31 15.48 5.13
C ILE A 66 -3.23 16.08 3.73
N THR A 67 -2.24 16.95 3.51
CA THR A 67 -1.96 17.55 2.22
C THR A 67 -0.68 17.01 1.61
N GLN A 68 -0.66 16.85 0.30
CA GLN A 68 0.55 16.49 -0.41
C GLN A 68 1.55 17.64 -0.38
N THR A 69 2.78 17.33 -0.02
CA THR A 69 3.90 18.27 -0.11
C THR A 69 4.73 17.99 -1.37
N TYR A 70 5.66 18.90 -1.69
CA TYR A 70 6.60 18.68 -2.79
C TYR A 70 7.35 17.33 -2.61
N GLY A 71 7.38 16.53 -3.67
CA GLY A 71 8.05 15.23 -3.67
C GLY A 71 7.24 14.10 -3.00
N THR A 72 5.91 14.22 -2.85
CA THR A 72 5.06 13.16 -2.29
C THR A 72 3.88 12.76 -3.19
N SER A 73 3.81 13.30 -4.41
CA SER A 73 2.62 13.24 -5.27
C SER A 73 2.54 12.01 -6.20
N TRP A 74 3.38 10.99 -6.00
CA TRP A 74 3.35 9.75 -6.76
C TRP A 74 3.63 8.54 -5.85
N THR A 75 3.27 7.36 -6.26
CA THR A 75 3.15 6.16 -5.42
C THR A 75 4.35 5.92 -4.51
N ILE A 76 5.57 5.76 -5.07
CA ILE A 76 6.76 5.49 -4.24
C ILE A 76 7.10 6.68 -3.32
N ALA A 77 6.85 7.91 -3.75
CA ALA A 77 7.08 9.07 -2.92
C ALA A 77 6.10 9.17 -1.74
N GLY A 78 4.85 8.77 -1.95
CA GLY A 78 3.87 8.60 -0.87
C GLY A 78 4.28 7.50 0.11
N MET A 79 4.79 6.39 -0.39
CA MET A 79 5.32 5.29 0.44
C MET A 79 6.52 5.75 1.28
N VAL A 80 7.49 6.43 0.68
CA VAL A 80 8.65 7.00 1.39
C VAL A 80 8.20 8.02 2.44
N ALA A 81 7.30 8.92 2.08
CA ALA A 81 6.81 9.94 3.01
C ALA A 81 6.10 9.32 4.22
N SER A 82 5.26 8.32 4.02
CA SER A 82 4.50 7.66 5.09
C SER A 82 5.34 6.70 5.93
N GLN A 83 6.37 6.08 5.36
CA GLN A 83 7.18 5.08 6.07
C GLN A 83 8.52 5.61 6.59
N CYS A 84 9.07 6.68 5.99
CA CYS A 84 10.35 7.26 6.40
C CYS A 84 10.20 8.69 6.95
N GLY A 85 9.01 9.31 6.87
CA GLY A 85 8.75 10.65 7.36
C GLY A 85 9.47 11.76 6.58
N ILE A 86 9.95 11.49 5.37
CA ILE A 86 10.69 12.43 4.52
C ILE A 86 10.12 12.48 3.10
N PRO A 87 10.17 13.63 2.40
CA PRO A 87 9.80 13.69 1.00
C PRO A 87 10.85 13.01 0.12
N LEU A 88 10.41 12.27 -0.89
CA LEU A 88 11.31 11.71 -1.89
C LEU A 88 11.70 12.79 -2.91
N VAL A 89 12.96 13.17 -2.92
CA VAL A 89 13.50 14.12 -3.90
C VAL A 89 14.41 13.38 -4.87
N GLY A 90 13.98 13.28 -6.13
CA GLY A 90 14.73 12.59 -7.18
C GLY A 90 13.94 11.47 -7.87
N SER A 91 14.63 10.62 -8.61
CA SER A 91 14.04 9.60 -9.51
C SER A 91 13.62 8.27 -8.84
N GLY A 92 13.58 8.20 -7.52
CA GLY A 92 13.10 7.00 -6.81
C GLY A 92 14.00 5.77 -6.89
N GLY A 93 15.29 5.91 -7.16
CA GLY A 93 16.25 4.80 -7.05
C GLY A 93 16.12 3.71 -8.11
N ASP A 94 15.55 3.99 -9.27
CA ASP A 94 15.54 3.06 -10.42
C ASP A 94 16.97 2.63 -10.77
N GLY A 95 17.26 1.34 -10.72
CA GLY A 95 18.57 0.76 -11.02
C GLY A 95 19.63 0.93 -9.93
N ALA A 96 19.28 1.45 -8.76
CA ALA A 96 20.17 1.48 -7.60
C ALA A 96 20.16 0.15 -6.84
N ASP A 97 21.31 -0.24 -6.28
CA ASP A 97 21.41 -1.43 -5.43
C ASP A 97 20.76 -1.24 -4.05
N GLN A 98 20.65 0.01 -3.59
CA GLN A 98 20.02 0.40 -2.33
C GLN A 98 19.16 1.65 -2.52
N PHE A 99 18.09 1.73 -1.78
CA PHE A 99 17.15 2.85 -1.81
C PHE A 99 17.15 3.55 -0.45
N LEU A 100 17.59 4.81 -0.39
CA LEU A 100 17.68 5.62 0.83
C LEU A 100 18.42 4.94 2.00
N PRO A 101 19.64 4.39 1.80
CA PRO A 101 20.31 3.57 2.80
C PRO A 101 20.63 4.31 4.12
N ASP A 102 20.66 5.64 4.08
CA ASP A 102 20.92 6.50 5.27
C ASP A 102 19.63 6.97 5.98
N ALA A 103 18.46 6.57 5.50
CA ALA A 103 17.18 6.90 6.13
C ALA A 103 16.71 5.73 7.01
N THR A 104 16.21 6.04 8.20
CA THR A 104 15.49 5.07 9.03
C THR A 104 14.02 5.10 8.65
N CYS A 105 13.49 4.01 8.15
CA CYS A 105 12.09 3.87 7.75
C CYS A 105 11.35 2.91 8.70
N LEU A 106 10.04 2.85 8.58
CA LEU A 106 9.19 1.98 9.40
C LEU A 106 9.65 0.51 9.33
N GLY A 107 10.03 0.04 8.14
CA GLY A 107 10.52 -1.32 7.96
C GLY A 107 11.75 -1.64 8.81
N ASP A 108 12.74 -0.72 8.88
CA ASP A 108 13.94 -0.88 9.69
C ASP A 108 13.58 -1.02 11.18
N LEU A 109 12.65 -0.20 11.66
CA LEU A 109 12.20 -0.20 13.05
C LEU A 109 11.47 -1.50 13.41
N LEU A 110 10.59 -1.96 12.51
CA LEU A 110 9.85 -3.19 12.71
C LEU A 110 10.75 -4.42 12.61
N GLN A 111 11.71 -4.42 11.67
CA GLN A 111 12.70 -5.49 11.57
C GLN A 111 13.55 -5.60 12.85
N ASP A 112 14.05 -4.46 13.37
CA ASP A 112 14.80 -4.43 14.63
C ASP A 112 13.96 -4.93 15.81
N ALA A 113 12.66 -4.68 15.78
CA ALA A 113 11.71 -5.21 16.75
C ALA A 113 11.35 -6.71 16.51
N GLY A 114 11.90 -7.36 15.49
CA GLY A 114 11.69 -8.78 15.19
C GLY A 114 10.36 -9.10 14.50
N TYR A 115 9.85 -8.16 13.67
CA TYR A 115 8.70 -8.42 12.82
C TYR A 115 9.10 -9.15 11.54
N ASN A 116 8.23 -10.02 11.06
CA ASN A 116 8.27 -10.55 9.70
C ASN A 116 7.59 -9.56 8.76
N LEU A 117 8.32 -9.05 7.75
CA LEU A 117 7.84 -7.98 6.87
C LEU A 117 7.72 -8.47 5.44
N ASP A 118 6.54 -8.29 4.85
CA ASP A 118 6.28 -8.64 3.45
C ASP A 118 5.56 -7.50 2.72
N TYR A 119 5.91 -7.32 1.45
CA TYR A 119 5.24 -6.42 0.51
C TYR A 119 4.62 -7.21 -0.63
N ILE A 120 3.38 -6.87 -0.99
CA ILE A 120 2.64 -7.44 -2.12
C ILE A 120 2.03 -6.31 -2.95
N GLY A 121 2.28 -6.31 -4.27
CA GLY A 121 1.68 -5.32 -5.17
C GLY A 121 1.51 -5.83 -6.59
N GLY A 122 0.46 -5.42 -7.30
CA GLY A 122 0.13 -5.89 -8.64
C GLY A 122 1.12 -5.44 -9.72
N ALA A 123 1.80 -4.30 -9.55
CA ALA A 123 2.78 -3.76 -10.49
C ALA A 123 4.16 -4.43 -10.39
N PRO A 124 5.02 -4.32 -11.42
CA PRO A 124 6.41 -4.76 -11.32
C PRO A 124 7.12 -4.13 -10.14
N SER A 125 7.75 -4.95 -9.29
CA SER A 125 8.50 -4.46 -8.11
C SER A 125 9.68 -3.55 -8.47
N ALA A 126 10.29 -3.78 -9.65
CA ALA A 126 11.36 -2.93 -10.17
C ALA A 126 10.90 -1.52 -10.56
N PHE A 127 9.61 -1.34 -10.88
CA PHE A 127 9.10 -0.04 -11.30
C PHE A 127 9.19 0.99 -10.17
N ALA A 128 9.81 2.14 -10.46
CA ALA A 128 10.07 3.21 -9.50
C ALA A 128 10.90 2.79 -8.27
N GLY A 129 11.66 1.69 -8.37
CA GLY A 129 12.53 1.21 -7.28
C GLY A 129 11.79 0.65 -6.07
N LYS A 130 10.48 0.34 -6.16
CA LYS A 130 9.71 -0.19 -5.02
C LYS A 130 10.33 -1.43 -4.39
N GLY A 131 10.76 -2.39 -5.22
CA GLY A 131 11.41 -3.60 -4.75
C GLY A 131 12.67 -3.29 -3.95
N THR A 132 13.53 -2.44 -4.50
CA THR A 132 14.76 -2.00 -3.84
C THR A 132 14.45 -1.25 -2.54
N PHE A 133 13.42 -0.39 -2.53
CA PHE A 133 12.99 0.30 -1.31
C PHE A 133 12.66 -0.68 -0.19
N TYR A 134 11.78 -1.64 -0.44
CA TYR A 134 11.36 -2.59 0.59
C TYR A 134 12.49 -3.52 1.02
N THR A 135 13.30 -4.04 0.09
CA THR A 135 14.44 -4.90 0.44
C THR A 135 15.54 -4.14 1.20
N SER A 136 15.73 -2.84 0.91
CA SER A 136 16.70 -2.00 1.66
C SER A 136 16.24 -1.71 3.09
N HIS A 137 14.94 -1.79 3.36
CA HIS A 137 14.34 -1.44 4.65
C HIS A 137 13.68 -2.64 5.34
N GLY A 138 14.33 -3.82 5.28
CA GLY A 138 14.04 -4.94 6.17
C GLY A 138 12.94 -5.90 5.74
N PHE A 139 12.35 -5.73 4.55
CA PHE A 139 11.34 -6.65 4.04
C PHE A 139 11.97 -7.93 3.50
N ARG A 140 11.53 -9.08 4.03
CA ARG A 140 12.05 -10.40 3.66
C ARG A 140 11.46 -10.93 2.34
N SER A 141 10.22 -10.53 2.02
CA SER A 141 9.55 -10.86 0.77
C SER A 141 9.00 -9.61 0.10
N VAL A 142 9.24 -9.49 -1.20
CA VAL A 142 8.78 -8.37 -2.02
C VAL A 142 8.18 -8.93 -3.29
N ASP A 143 6.89 -9.19 -3.25
CA ASP A 143 6.14 -9.82 -4.33
C ASP A 143 5.52 -8.75 -5.24
N GLY A 144 5.99 -8.68 -6.47
CA GLY A 144 5.44 -7.84 -7.52
C GLY A 144 4.76 -8.64 -8.64
N TYR A 145 4.45 -7.97 -9.74
CA TYR A 145 3.79 -8.56 -10.91
C TYR A 145 4.35 -9.91 -11.35
N LEU A 146 5.69 -10.04 -11.43
CA LEU A 146 6.31 -11.28 -11.93
C LEU A 146 6.10 -12.45 -10.95
N ASP A 147 6.17 -12.17 -9.67
CA ASP A 147 6.01 -13.15 -8.60
C ASP A 147 4.56 -13.62 -8.51
N LEU A 148 3.62 -12.68 -8.53
CA LEU A 148 2.18 -12.99 -8.53
C LEU A 148 1.77 -13.77 -9.79
N ARG A 149 2.23 -13.33 -10.95
CA ARG A 149 1.98 -14.01 -12.21
C ARG A 149 2.50 -15.45 -12.23
N ALA A 150 3.68 -15.68 -11.68
CA ALA A 150 4.30 -17.01 -11.64
C ALA A 150 3.51 -18.01 -10.77
N ARG A 151 2.80 -17.51 -9.75
CA ARG A 151 1.97 -18.32 -8.84
C ARG A 151 0.51 -18.42 -9.29
N SER A 152 0.08 -17.53 -10.18
CA SER A 152 -1.31 -17.46 -10.64
C SER A 152 -1.70 -18.71 -11.45
N ALA A 153 -2.89 -19.24 -11.17
CA ALA A 153 -3.50 -20.26 -12.00
C ALA A 153 -3.90 -19.74 -13.40
N VAL A 154 -4.07 -18.43 -13.54
CA VAL A 154 -4.42 -17.73 -14.79
C VAL A 154 -3.41 -16.60 -15.04
N PRO A 155 -2.17 -16.91 -15.50
CA PRO A 155 -1.09 -15.90 -15.65
C PRO A 155 -1.41 -14.77 -16.64
N GLU A 156 -2.37 -14.96 -17.53
CA GLU A 156 -2.80 -13.94 -18.50
C GLU A 156 -3.92 -13.05 -17.97
N TYR A 157 -4.46 -13.32 -16.78
CA TYR A 157 -5.42 -12.46 -16.09
C TYR A 157 -4.69 -11.26 -15.48
N ARG A 158 -4.50 -10.25 -16.30
CA ARG A 158 -3.75 -9.04 -15.99
C ARG A 158 -4.18 -7.88 -16.87
N HIS A 159 -3.91 -6.67 -16.46
CA HIS A 159 -4.04 -5.47 -17.28
C HIS A 159 -2.67 -4.87 -17.66
N TYR A 160 -2.69 -3.67 -18.26
CA TYR A 160 -1.47 -3.01 -18.76
C TYR A 160 -0.39 -2.81 -17.69
N TRP A 161 -0.79 -2.45 -16.46
CA TRP A 161 0.14 -2.16 -15.36
C TRP A 161 0.57 -3.39 -14.55
N GLY A 162 -0.17 -4.48 -14.61
CA GLY A 162 0.15 -5.68 -13.84
C GLY A 162 -1.04 -6.59 -13.55
N MET A 163 -1.02 -7.27 -12.39
CA MET A 163 -2.12 -8.12 -11.93
C MET A 163 -3.27 -7.26 -11.40
N TYR A 164 -4.49 -7.74 -11.55
CA TYR A 164 -5.70 -7.12 -11.01
C TYR A 164 -5.73 -7.14 -9.48
N ASP A 165 -6.47 -6.20 -8.88
CA ASP A 165 -6.57 -6.04 -7.43
C ASP A 165 -7.18 -7.26 -6.73
N ASP A 166 -8.10 -8.01 -7.35
CA ASP A 166 -8.62 -9.24 -6.77
C ASP A 166 -7.54 -10.32 -6.63
N THR A 167 -6.61 -10.42 -7.59
CA THR A 167 -5.43 -11.27 -7.46
C THR A 167 -4.52 -10.78 -6.34
N VAL A 168 -4.28 -9.46 -6.26
CA VAL A 168 -3.48 -8.85 -5.18
C VAL A 168 -4.09 -9.17 -3.82
N PHE A 169 -5.40 -8.92 -3.62
CA PHE A 169 -6.07 -9.20 -2.35
C PHE A 169 -6.17 -10.68 -2.02
N SER A 170 -6.25 -11.56 -3.03
CA SER A 170 -6.16 -13.01 -2.82
C SER A 170 -4.80 -13.41 -2.22
N GLU A 171 -3.71 -12.90 -2.78
CA GLU A 171 -2.33 -13.15 -2.29
C GLU A 171 -2.10 -12.51 -0.90
N VAL A 172 -2.58 -11.29 -0.69
CA VAL A 172 -2.53 -10.59 0.60
C VAL A 172 -3.28 -11.39 1.67
N THR A 173 -4.47 -11.90 1.33
CA THR A 173 -5.28 -12.72 2.24
C THR A 173 -4.57 -14.04 2.58
N ALA A 174 -4.04 -14.74 1.57
CA ALA A 174 -3.31 -15.98 1.80
C ALA A 174 -2.07 -15.77 2.69
N ARG A 175 -1.33 -14.67 2.47
CA ARG A 175 -0.19 -14.30 3.29
C ARG A 175 -0.60 -13.97 4.73
N PHE A 176 -1.65 -13.18 4.87
CA PHE A 176 -2.23 -12.86 6.17
C PHE A 176 -2.66 -14.11 6.93
N GLU A 177 -3.38 -15.03 6.29
CA GLU A 177 -3.83 -16.29 6.89
C GLU A 177 -2.65 -17.19 7.30
N SER A 178 -1.55 -17.19 6.54
CA SER A 178 -0.36 -17.91 6.96
C SER A 178 0.27 -17.33 8.22
N TYR A 179 0.33 -16.01 8.34
CA TYR A 179 0.87 -15.34 9.51
C TYR A 179 0.03 -15.53 10.78
N THR A 180 -1.29 -15.63 10.66
CA THR A 180 -2.15 -15.89 11.84
C THR A 180 -1.91 -17.28 12.47
N GLN A 181 -1.23 -18.16 11.74
CA GLN A 181 -0.80 -19.47 12.25
C GLN A 181 0.61 -19.45 12.86
N GLU A 182 1.36 -18.40 12.59
CA GLU A 182 2.71 -18.19 13.12
C GLU A 182 2.61 -17.21 14.29
N TYR A 183 2.93 -17.58 15.50
CA TYR A 183 2.81 -16.72 16.70
C TYR A 183 3.84 -15.57 16.75
N GLU A 184 4.37 -15.15 15.63
CA GLU A 184 5.34 -14.06 15.50
C GLU A 184 4.70 -12.79 14.97
N PRO A 185 5.14 -11.61 15.40
CA PRO A 185 4.60 -10.35 14.90
C PRO A 185 4.94 -10.16 13.42
N PHE A 186 3.98 -9.65 12.66
CA PHE A 186 4.17 -9.40 11.24
C PHE A 186 3.78 -7.98 10.83
N GLY A 187 4.39 -7.51 9.74
CA GLY A 187 4.00 -6.32 9.00
C GLY A 187 3.75 -6.69 7.54
N LEU A 188 2.53 -6.47 7.07
CA LEU A 188 2.12 -6.75 5.70
C LEU A 188 1.76 -5.45 4.99
N VAL A 189 2.46 -5.14 3.91
CA VAL A 189 2.20 -3.96 3.08
C VAL A 189 1.62 -4.39 1.75
N ALA A 190 0.52 -3.80 1.35
CA ALA A 190 -0.10 -4.06 0.05
C ALA A 190 -0.35 -2.79 -0.75
N LEU A 191 -0.24 -2.89 -2.08
CA LEU A 191 -0.53 -1.82 -3.03
C LEU A 191 -1.52 -2.30 -4.08
N THR A 192 -2.66 -1.64 -4.17
CA THR A 192 -3.64 -1.84 -5.25
C THR A 192 -3.19 -1.20 -6.56
N LEU A 193 -3.87 -1.51 -7.67
CA LEU A 193 -3.46 -1.08 -8.99
C LEU A 193 -4.61 -0.71 -9.93
N ASP A 194 -5.81 -1.30 -9.79
CA ASP A 194 -6.91 -1.15 -10.75
C ASP A 194 -7.40 0.29 -10.91
N SER A 195 -7.34 1.08 -9.85
CA SER A 195 -7.70 2.50 -9.86
C SER A 195 -6.61 3.42 -10.42
N HIS A 196 -5.43 2.85 -10.77
CA HIS A 196 -4.34 3.61 -11.40
C HIS A 196 -4.73 4.00 -12.82
N ASP A 197 -4.87 5.34 -13.03
CA ASP A 197 -4.88 5.94 -14.35
C ASP A 197 -6.05 5.95 -15.27
N ARG A 198 -5.79 6.87 -16.14
CA ARG A 198 -6.45 7.43 -17.31
C ARG A 198 -6.80 6.45 -18.43
N THR A 199 -6.13 5.30 -18.51
CA THR A 199 -6.33 4.29 -19.57
C THR A 199 -6.75 2.93 -19.04
N GLY A 200 -6.53 2.66 -17.76
CA GLY A 200 -6.72 1.36 -17.13
C GLY A 200 -8.17 0.91 -17.14
N ARG A 201 -8.96 1.45 -16.42
CA ARG A 201 -10.39 1.24 -16.49
C ARG A 201 -10.85 -0.18 -16.64
N THR A 202 -10.02 -1.08 -16.23
CA THR A 202 -10.37 -2.47 -16.09
C THR A 202 -10.66 -2.69 -14.63
N ILE A 203 -11.77 -3.30 -14.35
CA ILE A 203 -12.13 -3.76 -13.02
C ILE A 203 -11.77 -5.24 -12.93
N SER A 204 -11.40 -5.67 -11.75
CA SER A 204 -11.24 -7.09 -11.43
C SER A 204 -12.50 -7.89 -11.80
N ASP A 205 -12.34 -9.12 -12.29
CA ASP A 205 -13.47 -10.01 -12.65
C ASP A 205 -14.41 -10.25 -11.46
N SER A 206 -13.88 -10.25 -10.24
CA SER A 206 -14.67 -10.34 -9.01
C SER A 206 -15.63 -9.18 -8.77
N CYS A 207 -15.48 -8.11 -9.54
CA CYS A 207 -16.40 -6.96 -9.56
C CYS A 207 -17.29 -6.92 -10.80
N GLU A 208 -17.35 -8.00 -11.60
CA GLU A 208 -18.29 -8.04 -12.73
C GLU A 208 -19.73 -7.80 -12.26
N GLY A 209 -20.38 -6.82 -12.88
CA GLY A 209 -21.73 -6.38 -12.47
C GLY A 209 -21.78 -5.47 -11.22
N TYR A 210 -20.70 -5.31 -10.49
CA TYR A 210 -20.58 -4.36 -9.39
C TYR A 210 -20.01 -3.03 -9.91
N VAL A 211 -20.90 -2.17 -10.40
CA VAL A 211 -20.52 -0.92 -11.07
C VAL A 211 -21.15 0.29 -10.38
N TYR A 212 -20.47 1.42 -10.46
CA TYR A 212 -20.96 2.66 -9.88
C TYR A 212 -22.03 3.28 -10.78
N GLN A 213 -23.21 3.60 -10.22
CA GLN A 213 -24.36 4.20 -10.90
C GLN A 213 -24.75 3.43 -12.19
N ASP A 214 -24.64 4.10 -13.36
CA ASP A 214 -24.99 3.52 -14.66
C ASP A 214 -23.83 2.71 -15.32
N GLY A 215 -22.71 2.56 -14.63
CA GLY A 215 -21.54 1.80 -15.06
C GLY A 215 -20.72 2.41 -16.20
N ARG A 216 -21.08 3.61 -16.67
CA ARG A 216 -20.42 4.22 -17.83
C ARG A 216 -19.04 4.82 -17.54
N ASN A 217 -18.81 5.19 -16.30
CA ASN A 217 -17.53 5.77 -15.91
C ASN A 217 -16.58 4.67 -15.40
N ALA A 218 -15.70 4.23 -16.27
CA ALA A 218 -14.77 3.15 -15.96
C ALA A 218 -13.81 3.46 -14.79
N SER A 219 -13.39 4.71 -14.62
CA SER A 219 -12.53 5.09 -13.50
C SER A 219 -13.28 5.02 -12.17
N LEU A 220 -14.53 5.47 -12.12
CA LEU A 220 -15.35 5.35 -10.90
C LEU A 220 -15.75 3.91 -10.61
N ASN A 221 -15.95 3.08 -11.63
CA ASN A 221 -16.16 1.64 -11.43
C ASN A 221 -14.94 0.98 -10.79
N SER A 222 -13.72 1.35 -11.23
CA SER A 222 -12.48 0.87 -10.65
C SER A 222 -12.35 1.27 -9.17
N VAL A 223 -12.60 2.53 -8.84
CA VAL A 223 -12.61 3.04 -7.45
C VAL A 223 -13.64 2.28 -6.59
N HIS A 224 -14.84 2.06 -7.14
CA HIS A 224 -15.92 1.34 -6.46
C HIS A 224 -15.58 -0.13 -6.20
N CYS A 225 -14.89 -0.77 -7.15
CA CYS A 225 -14.37 -2.13 -7.01
C CYS A 225 -13.25 -2.19 -5.95
N THR A 226 -12.29 -1.26 -5.98
CA THR A 226 -11.21 -1.19 -4.99
C THR A 226 -11.76 -0.99 -3.57
N ASP A 227 -12.80 -0.15 -3.40
CA ASP A 227 -13.52 0.00 -2.11
C ASP A 227 -14.05 -1.34 -1.60
N LYS A 228 -14.75 -2.10 -2.46
CA LYS A 228 -15.29 -3.42 -2.10
C LYS A 228 -14.18 -4.38 -1.65
N LEU A 229 -13.16 -4.56 -2.50
CA LEU A 229 -12.08 -5.53 -2.22
C LEU A 229 -11.28 -5.16 -0.96
N ALA A 230 -10.96 -3.88 -0.80
CA ALA A 230 -10.25 -3.40 0.39
C ALA A 230 -11.09 -3.59 1.66
N THR A 231 -12.38 -3.29 1.60
CA THR A 231 -13.30 -3.45 2.73
C THR A 231 -13.45 -4.90 3.14
N GLU A 232 -13.60 -5.82 2.18
CA GLU A 232 -13.70 -7.26 2.43
C GLU A 232 -12.44 -7.79 3.14
N PHE A 233 -11.26 -7.34 2.70
CA PHE A 233 -10.00 -7.71 3.37
C PHE A 233 -9.88 -7.10 4.77
N ILE A 234 -10.17 -5.80 4.92
CA ILE A 234 -10.10 -5.12 6.24
C ILE A 234 -11.06 -5.78 7.22
N GLN A 235 -12.27 -6.13 6.82
CA GLN A 235 -13.21 -6.82 7.69
C GLN A 235 -12.68 -8.19 8.12
N ARG A 236 -12.10 -8.96 7.20
CA ARG A 236 -11.45 -10.24 7.53
C ARG A 236 -10.31 -10.07 8.53
N PHE A 237 -9.50 -9.01 8.36
CA PHE A 237 -8.43 -8.69 9.31
C PHE A 237 -8.99 -8.35 10.70
N LEU A 238 -10.02 -7.52 10.78
CA LEU A 238 -10.66 -7.14 12.05
C LEU A 238 -11.31 -8.33 12.75
N ASP A 239 -11.91 -9.25 12.01
CA ASP A 239 -12.60 -10.43 12.56
C ASP A 239 -11.62 -11.50 13.05
N SER A 240 -10.35 -11.45 12.62
CA SER A 240 -9.36 -12.50 12.91
C SER A 240 -8.81 -12.51 14.34
N GLN A 241 -9.00 -11.45 15.11
CA GLN A 241 -8.36 -11.26 16.43
C GLN A 241 -6.82 -11.34 16.40
N ALA A 242 -6.21 -11.16 15.21
CA ALA A 242 -4.76 -11.25 14.97
C ALA A 242 -4.00 -9.99 15.43
#